data_200c97a571ecb3de0297d49ffd4dd438
#
_entry.id   200c97a571ecb3de0297d49ffd4dd438
#
_cell.length_a   1.000
_cell.length_b   1.000
_cell.length_c   1.000
_cell.angle_alpha   90.00
_cell.angle_beta   90.00
_cell.angle_gamma   90.00
#
_symmetry.space_group_name_H-M   'P 1'
#
loop_
_entity.id
_entity.type
_entity.pdbx_description
1 polymer ?
#
loop_
_entity_poly.entity_id
_entity_poly.type
_entity_poly.pdbx_seq_one_letter_code
_entity_poly.pdbx_strand_id
1 'polypeptide(L)'
;MNTIKILWVDDKFMDSNDSFTKRVNEDIEDCQDLSNTIIVDKVSNRDDFLNRLFSKTKYAAIILDAQTADKINDSPDIKTFDLHLRPIDKLNYNVLKYVYSSYPDQIAKMAHEYGFDIRDKSEIEPYDLITEIKDRLSLEFPIVPELMMSIRENFISESNEKYMRNIISGYYDAESVPLEDMRYILEDIFVHLTKTRLINFNALPKNAGLSDKVKFLLEGGELNGTKIHIPYWVCPIEIRYAMQCLEPCSQLYHHDSNTVWSRMDNMVFKNSYEQFFKEMAYNAFFLTMRWYYHFMLNEKNSPSNGNYSNKHKQYYY
;
A
#
# COMPACT_ATOMS: atom_id res chain seq x y z
N MET A 1 10.52 8.21 -0.02
CA MET A 1 10.09 8.52 -1.37
C MET A 1 9.25 7.34 -1.83
N ASN A 2 7.95 7.55 -2.13
CA ASN A 2 7.10 6.45 -2.59
C ASN A 2 7.37 6.22 -4.08
N THR A 3 7.45 4.96 -4.48
CA THR A 3 7.54 4.62 -5.90
C THR A 3 6.16 4.24 -6.39
N ILE A 4 5.63 5.02 -7.34
CA ILE A 4 4.38 4.74 -8.04
C ILE A 4 4.76 4.11 -9.38
N LYS A 5 4.44 2.84 -9.57
CA LYS A 5 4.69 2.14 -10.83
C LYS A 5 3.41 2.11 -11.67
N ILE A 6 3.51 2.58 -12.90
CA ILE A 6 2.43 2.62 -13.87
C ILE A 6 2.82 1.76 -15.07
N LEU A 7 1.94 0.89 -15.51
CA LEU A 7 2.09 0.18 -16.78
C LEU A 7 1.27 0.90 -17.83
N TRP A 8 1.93 1.44 -18.86
CA TRP A 8 1.27 2.21 -19.92
C TRP A 8 1.48 1.54 -21.27
N VAL A 9 0.39 1.18 -21.91
CA VAL A 9 0.36 0.52 -23.21
C VAL A 9 -0.13 1.48 -24.27
N ASP A 10 0.72 1.79 -25.25
CA ASP A 10 0.40 2.68 -26.35
C ASP A 10 1.35 2.36 -27.52
N ASP A 11 0.82 2.20 -28.75
CA ASP A 11 1.61 1.87 -29.93
C ASP A 11 2.68 2.94 -30.26
N LYS A 12 2.44 4.20 -29.86
CA LYS A 12 3.39 5.32 -30.01
C LYS A 12 4.73 5.08 -29.30
N PHE A 13 4.75 4.29 -28.25
CA PHE A 13 5.97 3.98 -27.51
C PHE A 13 6.97 3.12 -28.31
N MET A 14 6.58 2.64 -29.49
CA MET A 14 7.47 1.94 -30.40
C MET A 14 8.56 2.87 -30.97
N ASP A 15 8.25 4.17 -31.12
CA ASP A 15 9.19 5.18 -31.60
C ASP A 15 9.53 6.19 -30.49
N SER A 16 10.77 6.16 -30.02
CA SER A 16 11.25 7.12 -29.03
C SER A 16 11.29 8.57 -29.53
N ASN A 17 11.23 8.79 -30.85
CA ASN A 17 11.18 10.10 -31.46
C ASN A 17 9.76 10.62 -31.70
N ASP A 18 8.75 9.77 -31.50
CA ASP A 18 7.36 10.18 -31.60
C ASP A 18 7.07 11.35 -30.63
N SER A 19 6.28 12.31 -31.07
CA SER A 19 5.98 13.52 -30.29
C SER A 19 5.22 13.21 -29.01
N PHE A 20 4.30 12.25 -29.04
CA PHE A 20 3.57 11.80 -27.88
C PHE A 20 4.48 11.11 -26.87
N THR A 21 5.39 10.22 -27.34
CA THR A 21 6.37 9.54 -26.49
C THR A 21 7.28 10.54 -25.77
N LYS A 22 7.77 11.57 -26.47
CA LYS A 22 8.58 12.63 -25.87
C LYS A 22 7.81 13.40 -24.82
N ARG A 23 6.59 13.80 -25.14
CA ARG A 23 5.71 14.51 -24.23
C ARG A 23 5.46 13.70 -22.94
N VAL A 24 5.09 12.43 -23.08
CA VAL A 24 4.91 11.56 -21.91
C VAL A 24 6.17 11.48 -21.03
N ASN A 25 7.37 11.48 -21.64
CA ASN A 25 8.61 11.50 -20.86
C ASN A 25 8.80 12.79 -20.06
N GLU A 26 8.56 13.95 -20.70
CA GLU A 26 8.63 15.27 -20.07
C GLU A 26 7.59 15.37 -18.93
N ASP A 27 6.35 14.97 -19.19
CA ASP A 27 5.27 14.97 -18.20
C ASP A 27 5.55 14.03 -17.00
N ILE A 28 6.19 12.89 -17.22
CA ILE A 28 6.63 12.03 -16.12
C ILE A 28 7.70 12.72 -15.26
N GLU A 29 8.64 13.41 -15.87
CA GLU A 29 9.68 14.17 -15.17
C GLU A 29 9.05 15.31 -14.34
N ASP A 30 8.11 16.03 -14.93
CA ASP A 30 7.41 17.14 -14.26
C ASP A 30 6.50 16.68 -13.12
N CYS A 31 5.96 15.46 -13.20
CA CYS A 31 5.13 14.87 -12.14
C CYS A 31 5.93 14.33 -10.95
N GLN A 32 7.27 14.25 -11.02
CA GLN A 32 8.11 13.85 -9.88
C GLN A 32 8.02 14.88 -8.76
N ASP A 33 8.01 14.44 -7.53
CA ASP A 33 8.09 15.33 -6.37
C ASP A 33 8.98 14.71 -5.26
N LEU A 34 9.21 15.48 -4.21
CA LEU A 34 10.03 15.05 -3.07
C LEU A 34 9.44 13.82 -2.34
N SER A 35 8.16 13.57 -2.52
CA SER A 35 7.41 12.51 -1.83
C SER A 35 7.24 11.27 -2.68
N ASN A 36 7.14 11.43 -4.02
CA ASN A 36 6.80 10.34 -4.93
C ASN A 36 7.77 10.29 -6.11
N THR A 37 8.24 9.08 -6.41
CA THR A 37 8.92 8.76 -7.66
C THR A 37 7.92 8.02 -8.56
N ILE A 38 7.69 8.54 -9.76
CA ILE A 38 6.83 7.91 -10.73
C ILE A 38 7.71 7.15 -11.72
N ILE A 39 7.47 5.86 -11.84
CA ILE A 39 8.11 4.97 -12.82
C ILE A 39 7.02 4.49 -13.77
N VAL A 40 7.17 4.76 -15.05
CA VAL A 40 6.24 4.29 -16.08
C VAL A 40 6.94 3.26 -16.96
N ASP A 41 6.47 2.02 -16.86
CA ASP A 41 6.84 0.96 -17.79
C ASP A 41 6.01 1.15 -19.06
N LYS A 42 6.64 1.63 -20.12
CA LYS A 42 6.04 1.89 -21.41
C LYS A 42 6.17 0.66 -22.31
N VAL A 43 5.07 0.20 -22.85
CA VAL A 43 5.02 -0.95 -23.76
C VAL A 43 4.17 -0.61 -24.98
N SER A 44 4.55 -1.11 -26.14
CA SER A 44 3.93 -0.77 -27.42
C SER A 44 3.07 -1.88 -28.03
N ASN A 45 3.06 -3.05 -27.39
CA ASN A 45 2.34 -4.22 -27.90
C ASN A 45 1.87 -5.13 -26.77
N ARG A 46 0.97 -6.07 -27.16
CA ARG A 46 0.33 -6.98 -26.23
C ARG A 46 1.29 -7.99 -25.59
N ASP A 47 2.24 -8.52 -26.34
CA ASP A 47 3.16 -9.53 -25.81
C ASP A 47 4.02 -8.96 -24.70
N ASP A 48 4.56 -7.74 -24.88
CA ASP A 48 5.32 -7.04 -23.85
C ASP A 48 4.43 -6.64 -22.67
N PHE A 49 3.21 -6.21 -22.94
CA PHE A 49 2.23 -5.95 -21.90
C PHE A 49 1.99 -7.17 -21.00
N LEU A 50 1.72 -8.35 -21.59
CA LEU A 50 1.50 -9.57 -20.81
C LEU A 50 2.74 -9.99 -20.03
N ASN A 51 3.93 -9.86 -20.62
CA ASN A 51 5.20 -10.15 -19.95
C ASN A 51 5.39 -9.25 -18.73
N ARG A 52 5.06 -7.96 -18.82
CA ARG A 52 5.13 -7.03 -17.71
C ARG A 52 4.03 -7.29 -16.67
N LEU A 53 2.79 -7.49 -17.12
CA LEU A 53 1.63 -7.70 -16.25
C LEU A 53 1.79 -8.93 -15.34
N PHE A 54 2.34 -10.01 -15.88
CA PHE A 54 2.57 -11.26 -15.14
C PHE A 54 3.99 -11.38 -14.57
N SER A 55 4.76 -10.30 -14.59
CA SER A 55 6.02 -10.21 -13.85
C SER A 55 5.74 -10.16 -12.34
N LYS A 56 6.81 -10.17 -11.54
CA LYS A 56 6.69 -9.98 -10.10
C LYS A 56 6.32 -8.54 -9.70
N THR A 57 6.38 -7.59 -10.63
CA THR A 57 6.07 -6.18 -10.36
C THR A 57 4.58 -5.96 -10.20
N LYS A 58 4.17 -5.31 -9.12
CA LYS A 58 2.81 -4.81 -8.95
C LYS A 58 2.73 -3.36 -9.41
N TYR A 59 1.77 -3.09 -10.27
CA TYR A 59 1.52 -1.75 -10.77
C TYR A 59 0.40 -1.09 -9.96
N ALA A 60 0.58 0.18 -9.64
CA ALA A 60 -0.44 0.99 -8.97
C ALA A 60 -1.55 1.41 -9.95
N ALA A 61 -1.19 1.60 -11.22
CA ALA A 61 -2.13 1.91 -12.29
C ALA A 61 -1.75 1.21 -13.60
N ILE A 62 -2.75 0.92 -14.41
CA ILE A 62 -2.60 0.42 -15.78
C ILE A 62 -3.34 1.38 -16.71
N ILE A 63 -2.64 1.86 -17.73
CA ILE A 63 -3.19 2.73 -18.77
C ILE A 63 -3.10 1.98 -20.09
N LEU A 64 -4.23 1.88 -20.80
CA LEU A 64 -4.31 1.22 -22.10
C LEU A 64 -4.76 2.20 -23.18
N ASP A 65 -4.08 2.23 -24.32
CA ASP A 65 -4.70 2.75 -25.53
C ASP A 65 -5.66 1.71 -26.12
N ALA A 66 -6.74 2.17 -26.72
CA ALA A 66 -7.70 1.32 -27.41
C ALA A 66 -7.13 0.67 -28.69
N GLN A 67 -6.18 1.32 -29.30
CA GLN A 67 -5.49 0.84 -30.50
C GLN A 67 -4.07 0.40 -30.14
N THR A 68 -3.88 -0.89 -29.93
CA THR A 68 -2.58 -1.48 -29.68
C THR A 68 -2.33 -2.66 -30.61
N ALA A 69 -1.08 -2.88 -30.96
CA ALA A 69 -0.67 -4.03 -31.75
C ALA A 69 -0.58 -5.30 -30.88
N ASP A 70 -0.84 -6.48 -31.45
CA ASP A 70 -0.61 -7.75 -30.76
C ASP A 70 0.88 -8.02 -30.59
N LYS A 71 1.68 -7.77 -31.64
CA LYS A 71 3.14 -7.98 -31.66
C LYS A 71 3.85 -6.77 -32.22
N ILE A 72 5.15 -6.71 -31.98
CA ILE A 72 6.02 -5.74 -32.63
C ILE A 72 5.85 -5.87 -34.15
N ASN A 73 5.61 -4.75 -34.83
CA ASN A 73 5.36 -4.62 -36.26
C ASN A 73 3.96 -5.03 -36.78
N ASP A 74 3.05 -5.43 -35.93
CA ASP A 74 1.65 -5.56 -36.34
C ASP A 74 0.98 -4.19 -36.39
N SER A 75 -0.07 -4.06 -37.21
CA SER A 75 -0.87 -2.85 -37.24
C SER A 75 -1.77 -2.78 -36.00
N PRO A 76 -1.85 -1.60 -35.33
CA PRO A 76 -2.79 -1.41 -34.21
C PRO A 76 -4.23 -1.66 -34.64
N ASP A 77 -5.00 -2.40 -33.82
CA ASP A 77 -6.41 -2.68 -34.07
C ASP A 77 -7.24 -2.60 -32.78
N ILE A 78 -8.34 -1.88 -32.83
CA ILE A 78 -9.29 -1.76 -31.72
C ILE A 78 -10.00 -3.09 -31.39
N LYS A 79 -10.09 -4.00 -32.36
CA LYS A 79 -10.74 -5.30 -32.14
C LYS A 79 -10.00 -6.20 -31.17
N THR A 80 -8.71 -5.96 -30.94
CA THR A 80 -7.89 -6.73 -30.00
C THR A 80 -7.98 -6.19 -28.56
N PHE A 81 -8.68 -5.08 -28.37
CA PHE A 81 -8.74 -4.41 -27.06
C PHE A 81 -9.28 -5.33 -25.95
N ASP A 82 -10.33 -6.12 -26.20
CA ASP A 82 -10.85 -7.10 -25.22
C ASP A 82 -9.77 -8.08 -24.74
N LEU A 83 -8.81 -8.44 -25.60
CA LEU A 83 -7.71 -9.33 -25.24
C LEU A 83 -6.71 -8.70 -24.25
N HIS A 84 -6.66 -7.37 -24.14
CA HIS A 84 -5.87 -6.66 -23.14
C HIS A 84 -6.61 -6.56 -21.80
N LEU A 85 -7.94 -6.43 -21.81
CA LEU A 85 -8.75 -6.26 -20.61
C LEU A 85 -8.83 -7.53 -19.75
N ARG A 86 -9.06 -8.69 -20.36
CA ARG A 86 -9.24 -9.97 -19.67
C ARG A 86 -8.10 -10.39 -18.75
N PRO A 87 -6.81 -10.21 -19.10
CA PRO A 87 -5.70 -10.53 -18.21
C PRO A 87 -5.68 -9.66 -16.95
N ILE A 88 -6.07 -8.38 -17.07
CA ILE A 88 -6.08 -7.44 -15.94
C ILE A 88 -7.14 -7.82 -14.92
N ASP A 89 -8.27 -8.35 -15.37
CA ASP A 89 -9.36 -8.81 -14.48
C ASP A 89 -8.94 -10.00 -13.59
N LYS A 90 -7.89 -10.73 -13.99
CA LYS A 90 -7.35 -11.86 -13.22
C LYS A 90 -6.30 -11.45 -12.18
N LEU A 91 -5.97 -10.18 -12.07
CA LEU A 91 -5.04 -9.72 -11.06
C LEU A 91 -5.66 -9.90 -9.66
N ASN A 92 -4.86 -10.39 -8.75
CA ASN A 92 -5.25 -10.64 -7.36
C ASN A 92 -4.99 -9.44 -6.43
N TYR A 93 -4.78 -8.25 -6.99
CA TYR A 93 -4.55 -7.02 -6.24
C TYR A 93 -5.27 -5.85 -6.90
N ASN A 94 -5.55 -4.82 -6.09
CA ASN A 94 -6.19 -3.61 -6.58
C ASN A 94 -5.22 -2.79 -7.44
N VAL A 95 -5.71 -2.36 -8.59
CA VAL A 95 -4.99 -1.53 -9.54
C VAL A 95 -5.96 -0.52 -10.14
N LEU A 96 -5.54 0.73 -10.28
CA LEU A 96 -6.31 1.73 -11.02
C LEU A 96 -6.27 1.38 -12.50
N LYS A 97 -7.42 1.43 -13.17
CA LYS A 97 -7.57 0.99 -14.55
C LYS A 97 -8.06 2.15 -15.41
N TYR A 98 -7.25 2.55 -16.38
CA TYR A 98 -7.56 3.62 -17.30
C TYR A 98 -7.48 3.17 -18.76
N VAL A 99 -8.41 3.67 -19.55
CA VAL A 99 -8.26 3.71 -21.00
C VAL A 99 -8.00 5.16 -21.37
N TYR A 100 -6.90 5.41 -22.08
CA TYR A 100 -6.51 6.73 -22.57
C TYR A 100 -6.37 6.67 -24.08
N SER A 101 -7.38 7.13 -24.80
CA SER A 101 -7.53 6.89 -26.24
C SER A 101 -8.18 8.06 -26.98
N SER A 102 -7.86 8.16 -28.26
CA SER A 102 -8.55 9.09 -29.19
C SER A 102 -9.90 8.54 -29.68
N TYR A 103 -10.30 7.35 -29.26
CA TYR A 103 -11.54 6.69 -29.69
C TYR A 103 -12.38 6.18 -28.48
N PRO A 104 -12.67 7.06 -27.51
CA PRO A 104 -13.32 6.63 -26.27
C PRO A 104 -14.68 6.00 -26.48
N ASP A 105 -15.50 6.56 -27.38
CA ASP A 105 -16.88 6.11 -27.62
C ASP A 105 -16.95 4.67 -28.16
N GLN A 106 -15.94 4.24 -28.93
CA GLN A 106 -15.94 2.92 -29.56
C GLN A 106 -15.70 1.79 -28.59
N ILE A 107 -15.11 2.10 -27.44
CA ILE A 107 -14.71 1.10 -26.44
C ILE A 107 -15.43 1.27 -25.10
N ALA A 108 -16.23 2.34 -24.95
CA ALA A 108 -16.81 2.75 -23.66
C ALA A 108 -17.55 1.60 -22.97
N LYS A 109 -18.42 0.90 -23.67
CA LYS A 109 -19.17 -0.20 -23.08
C LYS A 109 -18.26 -1.30 -22.55
N MET A 110 -17.30 -1.73 -23.35
CA MET A 110 -16.36 -2.79 -22.98
C MET A 110 -15.45 -2.36 -21.82
N ALA A 111 -14.91 -1.16 -21.88
CA ALA A 111 -14.05 -0.63 -20.81
C ALA A 111 -14.79 -0.58 -19.46
N HIS A 112 -16.04 -0.12 -19.44
CA HIS A 112 -16.87 -0.08 -18.23
C HIS A 112 -17.20 -1.46 -17.67
N GLU A 113 -17.43 -2.47 -18.52
CA GLU A 113 -17.68 -3.86 -18.08
C GLU A 113 -16.49 -4.43 -17.27
N TYR A 114 -15.27 -3.99 -17.57
CA TYR A 114 -14.04 -4.39 -16.85
C TYR A 114 -13.58 -3.37 -15.78
N GLY A 115 -14.38 -2.35 -15.51
CA GLY A 115 -14.12 -1.36 -14.48
C GLY A 115 -12.99 -0.38 -14.82
N PHE A 116 -12.83 -0.04 -16.10
CA PHE A 116 -11.89 0.99 -16.54
C PHE A 116 -12.54 2.37 -16.60
N ASP A 117 -11.82 3.36 -16.12
CA ASP A 117 -12.12 4.76 -16.35
C ASP A 117 -11.58 5.19 -17.71
N ILE A 118 -12.38 5.95 -18.45
CA ILE A 118 -12.04 6.35 -19.81
C ILE A 118 -11.62 7.81 -19.81
N ARG A 119 -10.54 8.10 -20.52
CA ARG A 119 -10.00 9.45 -20.74
C ARG A 119 -9.73 9.65 -22.22
N ASP A 120 -10.21 10.79 -22.75
CA ASP A 120 -9.99 11.17 -24.14
C ASP A 120 -8.66 11.90 -24.29
N LYS A 121 -7.82 11.43 -25.22
CA LYS A 121 -6.53 12.07 -25.55
C LYS A 121 -6.67 13.48 -26.10
N SER A 122 -7.88 13.87 -26.59
CA SER A 122 -8.15 15.22 -27.07
C SER A 122 -8.51 16.20 -25.95
N GLU A 123 -8.91 15.72 -24.76
CA GLU A 123 -9.39 16.52 -23.65
C GLU A 123 -8.40 16.58 -22.49
N ILE A 124 -7.63 15.52 -22.28
CA ILE A 124 -6.75 15.36 -21.14
C ILE A 124 -5.32 15.11 -21.60
N GLU A 125 -4.39 15.87 -21.06
CA GLU A 125 -2.97 15.69 -21.31
C GLU A 125 -2.37 14.56 -20.45
N PRO A 126 -1.24 13.94 -20.89
CA PRO A 126 -0.58 12.91 -20.09
C PRO A 126 -0.22 13.38 -18.67
N TYR A 127 0.21 14.63 -18.50
CA TYR A 127 0.47 15.25 -17.20
C TYR A 127 -0.75 15.19 -16.27
N ASP A 128 -1.92 15.59 -16.78
CA ASP A 128 -3.16 15.63 -16.00
C ASP A 128 -3.60 14.21 -15.61
N LEU A 129 -3.46 13.23 -16.53
CA LEU A 129 -3.76 11.83 -16.25
C LEU A 129 -2.84 11.26 -15.17
N ILE A 130 -1.54 11.52 -15.23
CA ILE A 130 -0.59 11.05 -14.21
C ILE A 130 -0.90 11.72 -12.86
N THR A 131 -1.25 13.00 -12.87
CA THR A 131 -1.63 13.74 -11.66
C THR A 131 -2.93 13.18 -11.06
N GLU A 132 -3.93 12.91 -11.90
CA GLU A 132 -5.18 12.25 -11.46
C GLU A 132 -4.89 10.88 -10.81
N ILE A 133 -4.01 10.08 -11.41
CA ILE A 133 -3.59 8.79 -10.83
C ILE A 133 -2.94 9.00 -9.47
N LYS A 134 -2.04 9.96 -9.31
CA LYS A 134 -1.42 10.30 -8.01
C LYS A 134 -2.47 10.65 -6.96
N ASP A 135 -3.41 11.51 -7.33
CA ASP A 135 -4.47 11.98 -6.44
C ASP A 135 -5.40 10.82 -6.05
N ARG A 136 -5.82 10.01 -6.99
CA ARG A 136 -6.64 8.82 -6.70
C ARG A 136 -5.91 7.80 -5.83
N LEU A 137 -4.65 7.54 -6.10
CA LEU A 137 -3.85 6.65 -5.25
C LEU A 137 -3.77 7.18 -3.82
N SER A 138 -3.68 8.49 -3.62
CA SER A 138 -3.70 9.09 -2.30
C SER A 138 -5.06 8.94 -1.59
N LEU A 139 -6.16 8.81 -2.34
CA LEU A 139 -7.51 8.60 -1.81
C LEU A 139 -7.83 7.11 -1.62
N GLU A 140 -7.53 6.28 -2.60
CA GLU A 140 -7.84 4.84 -2.59
C GLU A 140 -6.83 4.02 -1.75
N PHE A 141 -5.61 4.55 -1.60
CA PHE A 141 -4.59 4.02 -0.71
C PHE A 141 -4.20 5.06 0.37
N PRO A 142 -5.16 5.52 1.18
CA PRO A 142 -4.97 6.65 2.11
C PRO A 142 -3.93 6.39 3.19
N ILE A 143 -3.46 5.15 3.30
CA ILE A 143 -2.46 4.72 4.27
C ILE A 143 -1.05 5.20 3.90
N VAL A 144 -0.76 5.33 2.61
CA VAL A 144 0.57 5.80 2.16
C VAL A 144 0.86 7.23 2.63
N PRO A 145 -0.07 8.21 2.52
CA PRO A 145 0.11 9.53 3.09
C PRO A 145 0.34 9.50 4.61
N GLU A 146 -0.46 8.76 5.35
CA GLU A 146 -0.34 8.69 6.82
C GLU A 146 1.00 8.09 7.25
N LEU A 147 1.53 7.12 6.50
CA LEU A 147 2.85 6.55 6.75
C LEU A 147 3.94 7.62 6.64
N MET A 148 3.97 8.37 5.54
CA MET A 148 4.96 9.42 5.33
C MET A 148 4.77 10.61 6.27
N MET A 149 3.52 10.96 6.57
CA MET A 149 3.20 12.00 7.54
C MET A 149 3.62 11.61 8.96
N SER A 150 3.55 10.33 9.33
CA SER A 150 4.07 9.85 10.62
C SER A 150 5.56 10.10 10.79
N ILE A 151 6.33 10.00 9.72
CA ILE A 151 7.75 10.34 9.72
C ILE A 151 7.93 11.87 9.86
N ARG A 152 7.22 12.66 9.03
CA ARG A 152 7.31 14.13 9.02
C ARG A 152 6.92 14.76 10.36
N GLU A 153 5.93 14.19 11.01
CA GLU A 153 5.45 14.64 12.34
C GLU A 153 6.30 14.11 13.50
N ASN A 154 7.36 13.34 13.22
CA ASN A 154 8.21 12.68 14.23
C ASN A 154 7.42 11.73 15.16
N PHE A 155 6.34 11.12 14.65
CA PHE A 155 5.61 10.07 15.37
C PHE A 155 6.31 8.71 15.23
N ILE A 156 7.12 8.54 14.20
CA ILE A 156 8.06 7.45 14.00
C ILE A 156 9.47 8.02 14.05
N SER A 157 10.37 7.33 14.73
CA SER A 157 11.76 7.74 14.84
C SER A 157 12.43 7.84 13.48
N GLU A 158 13.18 8.89 13.23
CA GLU A 158 13.89 9.11 11.96
C GLU A 158 14.79 7.94 11.56
N SER A 159 15.40 7.27 12.56
CA SER A 159 16.18 6.05 12.33
C SER A 159 15.38 4.91 11.67
N ASN A 160 14.06 4.91 11.78
CA ASN A 160 13.15 3.91 11.26
C ASN A 160 12.53 4.30 9.90
N GLU A 161 12.83 5.48 9.38
CA GLU A 161 12.35 5.92 8.06
C GLU A 161 12.70 4.92 6.96
N LYS A 162 13.90 4.37 6.99
CA LYS A 162 14.36 3.36 6.02
C LYS A 162 13.46 2.13 5.99
N TYR A 163 13.01 1.66 7.16
CA TYR A 163 12.11 0.51 7.27
C TYR A 163 10.74 0.82 6.69
N MET A 164 10.23 2.02 6.97
CA MET A 164 8.96 2.47 6.39
C MET A 164 9.02 2.53 4.85
N ARG A 165 10.12 3.04 4.29
CA ARG A 165 10.34 3.06 2.84
C ARG A 165 10.41 1.67 2.24
N ASN A 166 11.10 0.73 2.92
CA ASN A 166 11.17 -0.66 2.49
C ASN A 166 9.77 -1.32 2.48
N ILE A 167 8.94 -1.04 3.50
CA ILE A 167 7.57 -1.57 3.59
C ILE A 167 6.73 -1.04 2.43
N ILE A 168 6.80 0.25 2.13
CA ILE A 168 6.07 0.87 1.02
C ILE A 168 6.56 0.30 -0.31
N SER A 169 7.86 0.23 -0.52
CA SER A 169 8.45 -0.35 -1.74
C SER A 169 8.07 -1.81 -1.90
N GLY A 170 8.18 -2.62 -0.85
CA GLY A 170 7.82 -4.03 -0.87
C GLY A 170 6.34 -4.29 -1.15
N TYR A 171 5.45 -3.38 -0.78
CA TYR A 171 4.03 -3.48 -1.12
C TYR A 171 3.80 -3.44 -2.64
N TYR A 172 4.54 -2.59 -3.34
CA TYR A 172 4.42 -2.47 -4.80
C TYR A 172 5.28 -3.47 -5.57
N ASP A 173 6.43 -3.91 -5.02
CA ASP A 173 7.38 -4.76 -5.73
C ASP A 173 7.17 -6.27 -5.56
N ALA A 174 6.33 -6.70 -4.64
CA ALA A 174 5.90 -8.09 -4.41
C ALA A 174 7.01 -9.15 -4.17
N GLU A 175 8.28 -8.79 -4.22
CA GLU A 175 9.37 -9.78 -4.10
C GLU A 175 9.54 -10.32 -2.68
N SER A 176 9.34 -9.48 -1.67
CA SER A 176 9.34 -9.91 -0.27
C SER A 176 8.49 -8.97 0.58
N VAL A 177 7.76 -9.52 1.56
CA VAL A 177 7.16 -8.68 2.58
C VAL A 177 8.22 -8.39 3.62
N PRO A 178 8.56 -7.14 3.89
CA PRO A 178 9.54 -6.77 4.90
C PRO A 178 8.93 -6.87 6.31
N LEU A 179 8.61 -8.09 6.74
CA LEU A 179 7.97 -8.35 8.04
C LEU A 179 8.85 -7.92 9.21
N GLU A 180 10.17 -8.03 9.06
CA GLU A 180 11.11 -7.55 10.05
C GLU A 180 11.05 -6.02 10.18
N ASP A 181 10.95 -5.32 9.06
CA ASP A 181 10.81 -3.86 9.03
C ASP A 181 9.49 -3.43 9.69
N MET A 182 8.39 -4.16 9.43
CA MET A 182 7.10 -3.92 10.10
C MET A 182 7.22 -4.08 11.62
N ARG A 183 7.99 -5.06 12.07
CA ARG A 183 8.24 -5.28 13.50
C ARG A 183 8.99 -4.09 14.13
N TYR A 184 10.05 -3.60 13.49
CA TYR A 184 10.78 -2.43 14.02
C TYR A 184 9.87 -1.20 14.14
N ILE A 185 8.99 -0.98 13.18
CA ILE A 185 8.00 0.10 13.27
C ILE A 185 7.00 -0.13 14.41
N LEU A 186 6.49 -1.35 14.60
CA LEU A 186 5.62 -1.66 15.74
C LEU A 186 6.32 -1.42 17.09
N GLU A 187 7.56 -1.84 17.22
CA GLU A 187 8.34 -1.61 18.44
C GLU A 187 8.48 -0.10 18.73
N ASP A 188 8.72 0.71 17.70
CA ASP A 188 8.80 2.17 17.82
C ASP A 188 7.45 2.79 18.21
N ILE A 189 6.35 2.34 17.63
CA ILE A 189 4.98 2.73 18.04
C ILE A 189 4.80 2.52 19.55
N PHE A 190 5.16 1.35 20.07
CA PHE A 190 5.04 1.07 21.50
C PHE A 190 5.94 1.92 22.37
N VAL A 191 7.14 2.29 21.89
CA VAL A 191 8.01 3.24 22.58
C VAL A 191 7.34 4.61 22.69
N HIS A 192 6.75 5.11 21.61
CA HIS A 192 6.05 6.40 21.61
C HIS A 192 4.76 6.37 22.43
N LEU A 193 3.95 5.34 22.34
CA LEU A 193 2.75 5.17 23.17
C LEU A 193 3.08 5.16 24.66
N THR A 194 4.22 4.58 25.04
CA THR A 194 4.71 4.60 26.41
C THR A 194 5.11 6.02 26.85
N LYS A 195 5.77 6.76 25.97
CA LYS A 195 6.20 8.16 26.25
C LYS A 195 4.98 9.10 26.41
N THR A 196 3.94 8.91 25.65
CA THR A 196 2.70 9.72 25.73
C THR A 196 1.90 9.48 27.01
N ARG A 197 2.22 8.44 27.77
CA ARG A 197 1.49 7.98 28.96
C ARG A 197 0.01 7.66 28.74
N LEU A 198 -0.43 7.55 27.51
CA LEU A 198 -1.81 7.26 27.16
C LEU A 198 -2.17 5.80 27.43
N ILE A 199 -1.18 4.94 27.31
CA ILE A 199 -1.28 3.52 27.65
C ILE A 199 -0.29 3.27 28.78
N ASN A 200 -0.81 2.87 29.93
CA ASN A 200 0.02 2.63 31.09
C ASN A 200 0.66 1.25 31.05
N PHE A 201 1.78 1.14 30.33
CA PHE A 201 2.56 -0.09 30.27
C PHE A 201 3.35 -0.43 31.54
N ASN A 202 3.26 0.38 32.59
CA ASN A 202 3.89 0.06 33.88
C ASN A 202 3.35 -1.22 34.55
N ALA A 203 2.19 -1.71 34.09
CA ALA A 203 1.68 -3.01 34.48
C ALA A 203 2.46 -4.18 33.87
N LEU A 204 3.30 -3.92 32.86
CA LEU A 204 4.16 -4.93 32.28
C LEU A 204 5.57 -4.92 32.91
N PRO A 205 6.27 -6.07 32.90
CA PRO A 205 7.68 -6.12 33.23
C PRO A 205 8.51 -5.14 32.40
N LYS A 206 9.58 -4.61 32.97
CA LYS A 206 10.47 -3.65 32.27
C LYS A 206 11.08 -4.21 30.98
N ASN A 207 11.23 -5.52 30.90
CA ASN A 207 11.77 -6.24 29.76
C ASN A 207 10.68 -6.87 28.89
N ALA A 208 9.41 -6.44 29.05
CA ALA A 208 8.31 -6.94 28.24
C ALA A 208 8.59 -6.74 26.73
N GLY A 209 8.51 -7.82 25.98
CA GLY A 209 8.68 -7.82 24.53
C GLY A 209 7.47 -7.26 23.80
N LEU A 210 7.54 -7.24 22.45
CA LEU A 210 6.44 -6.80 21.61
C LEU A 210 5.17 -7.62 21.85
N SER A 211 5.30 -8.95 21.95
CA SER A 211 4.20 -9.88 22.22
C SER A 211 3.44 -9.56 23.50
N ASP A 212 4.17 -9.28 24.59
CA ASP A 212 3.57 -8.92 25.88
C ASP A 212 2.79 -7.59 25.78
N LYS A 213 3.33 -6.64 25.04
CA LYS A 213 2.70 -5.32 24.82
C LYS A 213 1.43 -5.44 23.99
N VAL A 214 1.45 -6.22 22.92
CA VAL A 214 0.28 -6.48 22.08
C VAL A 214 -0.80 -7.21 22.90
N LYS A 215 -0.40 -8.23 23.66
CA LYS A 215 -1.32 -8.96 24.56
C LYS A 215 -1.94 -8.03 25.61
N PHE A 216 -1.14 -7.13 26.18
CA PHE A 216 -1.64 -6.14 27.13
C PHE A 216 -2.68 -5.19 26.53
N LEU A 217 -2.54 -4.80 25.26
CA LEU A 217 -3.57 -4.02 24.56
C LEU A 217 -4.89 -4.76 24.45
N LEU A 218 -4.84 -6.08 24.26
CA LEU A 218 -6.04 -6.92 24.12
C LEU A 218 -6.73 -7.21 25.44
N GLU A 219 -5.97 -7.72 26.39
CA GLU A 219 -6.48 -8.32 27.61
C GLU A 219 -6.43 -7.36 28.80
N GLY A 220 -5.65 -6.28 28.67
CA GLY A 220 -5.29 -5.45 29.80
C GLY A 220 -4.24 -6.11 30.68
N GLY A 221 -4.15 -5.65 31.92
CA GLY A 221 -3.22 -6.17 32.91
C GLY A 221 -3.65 -5.84 34.33
N GLU A 222 -2.73 -6.05 35.25
CA GLU A 222 -2.94 -5.74 36.67
C GLU A 222 -1.76 -4.93 37.21
N LEU A 223 -2.05 -3.85 37.87
CA LEU A 223 -1.06 -3.03 38.59
C LEU A 223 -1.50 -2.80 40.02
N ASN A 224 -0.71 -3.25 40.98
CA ASN A 224 -1.00 -3.10 42.40
C ASN A 224 -2.40 -3.64 42.80
N GLY A 225 -2.82 -4.78 42.26
CA GLY A 225 -4.13 -5.37 42.51
C GLY A 225 -5.29 -4.73 41.75
N THR A 226 -5.03 -3.71 40.92
CA THR A 226 -6.05 -3.05 40.13
C THR A 226 -5.98 -3.52 38.67
N LYS A 227 -7.12 -4.01 38.14
CA LYS A 227 -7.23 -4.34 36.74
C LYS A 227 -7.18 -3.09 35.87
N ILE A 228 -6.29 -3.13 34.88
CA ILE A 228 -6.13 -2.08 33.88
C ILE A 228 -6.69 -2.61 32.57
N HIS A 229 -7.64 -1.87 32.01
CA HIS A 229 -8.19 -2.12 30.68
C HIS A 229 -7.90 -0.92 29.80
N ILE A 230 -7.46 -1.17 28.58
CA ILE A 230 -7.30 -0.12 27.58
C ILE A 230 -8.69 0.18 27.02
N PRO A 231 -9.20 1.41 27.16
CA PRO A 231 -10.48 1.77 26.56
C PRO A 231 -10.48 1.57 25.05
N TYR A 232 -11.61 1.13 24.49
CA TYR A 232 -11.70 0.89 23.04
C TYR A 232 -11.52 2.16 22.20
N TRP A 233 -11.88 3.32 22.75
CA TRP A 233 -11.70 4.61 22.09
C TRP A 233 -10.22 5.09 22.08
N VAL A 234 -9.35 4.51 22.92
CA VAL A 234 -7.88 4.72 22.87
C VAL A 234 -7.28 3.84 21.78
N CYS A 235 -7.63 2.57 21.78
CA CYS A 235 -7.22 1.62 20.77
C CYS A 235 -8.41 0.70 20.45
N PRO A 236 -9.08 0.89 19.31
CA PRO A 236 -10.20 0.07 18.86
C PRO A 236 -9.86 -1.41 18.81
N ILE A 237 -10.86 -2.26 19.02
CA ILE A 237 -10.64 -3.71 19.07
C ILE A 237 -10.08 -4.27 17.75
N GLU A 238 -10.48 -3.68 16.63
CA GLU A 238 -10.04 -4.03 15.29
C GLU A 238 -8.53 -3.80 15.13
N ILE A 239 -8.04 -2.69 15.69
CA ILE A 239 -6.61 -2.34 15.68
C ILE A 239 -5.81 -3.31 16.55
N ARG A 240 -6.34 -3.69 17.70
CA ARG A 240 -5.70 -4.67 18.59
C ARG A 240 -5.56 -6.02 17.91
N TYR A 241 -6.61 -6.47 17.20
CA TYR A 241 -6.55 -7.71 16.42
C TYR A 241 -5.61 -7.58 15.22
N ALA A 242 -5.55 -6.43 14.57
CA ALA A 242 -4.59 -6.17 13.52
C ALA A 242 -3.14 -6.30 14.05
N MET A 243 -2.82 -5.68 15.16
CA MET A 243 -1.50 -5.82 15.81
C MET A 243 -1.23 -7.26 16.24
N GLN A 244 -2.24 -7.98 16.74
CA GLN A 244 -2.12 -9.38 17.13
C GLN A 244 -1.87 -10.29 15.92
N CYS A 245 -2.43 -9.97 14.74
CA CYS A 245 -2.12 -10.69 13.50
C CYS A 245 -0.72 -10.38 12.99
N LEU A 246 -0.29 -9.13 13.12
CA LEU A 246 0.99 -8.66 12.59
C LEU A 246 2.18 -9.16 13.42
N GLU A 247 2.06 -9.22 14.73
CA GLU A 247 3.13 -9.63 15.64
C GLU A 247 3.65 -11.05 15.34
N PRO A 248 2.85 -12.11 15.26
CA PRO A 248 3.33 -13.44 14.91
C PRO A 248 3.94 -13.51 13.50
N CYS A 249 3.34 -12.80 12.53
CA CYS A 249 3.87 -12.75 11.17
C CYS A 249 5.30 -12.16 11.15
N SER A 250 5.56 -11.13 11.96
CA SER A 250 6.87 -10.52 12.07
C SER A 250 7.88 -11.38 12.84
N GLN A 251 7.43 -12.23 13.77
CA GLN A 251 8.29 -13.15 14.53
C GLN A 251 8.67 -14.42 13.76
N LEU A 252 7.83 -14.87 12.83
CA LEU A 252 8.08 -16.07 12.03
C LEU A 252 9.40 -16.03 11.25
N TYR A 253 9.88 -14.84 10.93
CA TYR A 253 11.16 -14.65 10.24
C TYR A 253 12.38 -14.55 11.19
N HIS A 254 12.16 -14.30 12.48
CA HIS A 254 13.25 -14.20 13.46
C HIS A 254 13.65 -15.51 14.13
N HIS A 255 12.69 -16.41 14.29
CA HIS A 255 12.93 -17.70 14.92
C HIS A 255 12.98 -18.76 13.83
N ASP A 256 14.21 -19.12 13.45
CA ASP A 256 14.57 -20.28 12.65
C ASP A 256 13.43 -20.80 11.74
N SER A 257 13.45 -20.33 10.50
CA SER A 257 12.51 -20.67 9.43
C SER A 257 12.20 -22.17 9.31
N ASN A 258 13.02 -23.01 9.94
CA ASN A 258 12.95 -24.46 9.90
C ASN A 258 11.80 -25.08 10.71
N THR A 259 11.25 -24.43 11.75
CA THR A 259 10.29 -25.10 12.62
C THR A 259 8.83 -24.88 12.26
N VAL A 260 8.45 -23.71 11.74
CA VAL A 260 7.05 -23.45 11.34
C VAL A 260 6.86 -23.70 9.85
N TRP A 261 7.78 -23.22 9.03
CA TRP A 261 7.74 -23.44 7.59
C TRP A 261 8.02 -24.87 7.18
N SER A 262 8.87 -25.63 7.88
CA SER A 262 9.07 -27.06 7.62
C SER A 262 7.81 -27.89 7.87
N ARG A 263 6.91 -27.44 8.74
CA ARG A 263 5.58 -28.06 8.90
C ARG A 263 4.63 -27.69 7.77
N MET A 264 4.81 -26.54 7.14
CA MET A 264 4.02 -26.07 5.99
C MET A 264 4.60 -26.56 4.65
N ASP A 265 5.89 -26.94 4.59
CA ASP A 265 6.55 -27.42 3.37
C ASP A 265 5.89 -28.68 2.75
N ASN A 266 5.18 -29.44 3.55
CA ASN A 266 4.44 -30.60 3.09
C ASN A 266 2.99 -30.30 2.64
N MET A 267 2.56 -29.04 2.67
CA MET A 267 1.22 -28.67 2.24
C MET A 267 1.21 -28.27 0.75
N VAL A 268 0.33 -28.89 0.00
CA VAL A 268 0.07 -28.64 -1.45
C VAL A 268 -0.28 -27.15 -1.75
N PHE A 269 -0.52 -26.35 -0.72
CA PHE A 269 -1.00 -24.95 -0.80
C PHE A 269 0.03 -23.91 -0.32
N LYS A 270 1.30 -24.26 -0.17
CA LYS A 270 2.35 -23.36 0.37
C LYS A 270 2.32 -21.96 -0.26
N ASN A 271 2.33 -21.87 -1.58
CA ASN A 271 2.37 -20.59 -2.29
C ASN A 271 1.10 -19.74 -2.09
N SER A 272 -0.06 -20.37 -2.00
CA SER A 272 -1.34 -19.68 -1.78
C SER A 272 -1.45 -19.14 -0.36
N TYR A 273 -0.98 -19.91 0.63
CA TYR A 273 -0.95 -19.46 2.02
C TYR A 273 0.06 -18.34 2.24
N GLU A 274 1.23 -18.42 1.62
CA GLU A 274 2.26 -17.38 1.74
C GLU A 274 1.73 -16.05 1.21
N GLN A 275 1.08 -16.03 0.05
CA GLN A 275 0.47 -14.84 -0.51
C GLN A 275 -0.63 -14.27 0.40
N PHE A 276 -1.50 -15.13 0.93
CA PHE A 276 -2.55 -14.74 1.86
C PHE A 276 -1.97 -14.09 3.14
N PHE A 277 -0.92 -14.69 3.73
CA PHE A 277 -0.26 -14.12 4.91
C PHE A 277 0.40 -12.76 4.61
N LYS A 278 0.99 -12.60 3.42
CA LYS A 278 1.55 -11.33 2.98
C LYS A 278 0.49 -10.24 2.93
N GLU A 279 -0.63 -10.50 2.28
CA GLU A 279 -1.74 -9.56 2.16
C GLU A 279 -2.34 -9.23 3.54
N MET A 280 -2.50 -10.22 4.39
CA MET A 280 -2.98 -10.03 5.75
C MET A 280 -2.01 -9.16 6.57
N ALA A 281 -0.70 -9.38 6.46
CA ALA A 281 0.30 -8.60 7.17
C ALA A 281 0.30 -7.13 6.72
N TYR A 282 0.22 -6.84 5.42
CA TYR A 282 0.12 -5.47 4.93
C TYR A 282 -1.17 -4.79 5.38
N ASN A 283 -2.31 -5.45 5.25
CA ASN A 283 -3.59 -4.88 5.68
C ASN A 283 -3.59 -4.58 7.18
N ALA A 284 -3.07 -5.49 8.00
CA ALA A 284 -2.94 -5.30 9.44
C ALA A 284 -1.97 -4.15 9.79
N PHE A 285 -0.85 -4.07 9.09
CA PHE A 285 0.13 -3.01 9.27
C PHE A 285 -0.46 -1.65 8.90
N PHE A 286 -1.08 -1.54 7.74
CA PHE A 286 -1.66 -0.29 7.28
C PHE A 286 -2.79 0.20 8.18
N LEU A 287 -3.67 -0.69 8.61
CA LEU A 287 -4.72 -0.36 9.55
C LEU A 287 -4.15 0.16 10.89
N THR A 288 -3.10 -0.49 11.38
CA THR A 288 -2.37 -0.08 12.59
C THR A 288 -1.75 1.30 12.43
N MET A 289 -1.09 1.56 11.31
CA MET A 289 -0.42 2.82 11.04
C MET A 289 -1.39 3.98 10.90
N ARG A 290 -2.51 3.76 10.20
CA ARG A 290 -3.56 4.76 10.06
C ARG A 290 -4.12 5.17 11.42
N TRP A 291 -4.49 4.20 12.24
CA TRP A 291 -4.92 4.49 13.61
C TRP A 291 -3.84 5.26 14.38
N TYR A 292 -2.60 4.78 14.34
CA TYR A 292 -1.50 5.36 15.10
C TYR A 292 -1.25 6.83 14.72
N TYR A 293 -1.23 7.13 13.42
CA TYR A 293 -1.06 8.50 12.94
C TYR A 293 -2.14 9.44 13.48
N HIS A 294 -3.40 9.07 13.30
CA HIS A 294 -4.53 9.90 13.78
C HIS A 294 -4.56 10.01 15.30
N PHE A 295 -4.22 8.95 16.00
CA PHE A 295 -4.12 8.94 17.45
C PHE A 295 -3.04 9.93 17.92
N MET A 296 -1.84 9.88 17.35
CA MET A 296 -0.74 10.77 17.70
C MET A 296 -1.00 12.22 17.30
N LEU A 297 -1.65 12.45 16.15
CA LEU A 297 -2.05 13.78 15.70
C LEU A 297 -3.06 14.42 16.67
N ASN A 298 -4.03 13.66 17.14
CA ASN A 298 -5.00 14.10 18.12
C ASN A 298 -4.33 14.44 19.45
N GLU A 299 -3.39 13.62 19.91
CA GLU A 299 -2.61 13.89 21.11
C GLU A 299 -1.73 15.14 21.00
N LYS A 300 -1.12 15.36 19.82
CA LYS A 300 -0.34 16.57 19.55
C LYS A 300 -1.20 17.83 19.61
N ASN A 301 -2.41 17.78 19.04
CA ASN A 301 -3.31 18.92 18.94
C ASN A 301 -4.15 19.19 20.21
N SER A 302 -4.35 18.18 21.02
CA SER A 302 -5.15 18.25 22.25
C SER A 302 -4.59 17.30 23.31
N PRO A 303 -3.42 17.61 23.90
CA PRO A 303 -2.78 16.71 24.85
C PRO A 303 -3.74 16.34 25.98
N SER A 304 -4.00 15.05 26.12
CA SER A 304 -4.76 14.51 27.21
C SER A 304 -3.88 14.49 28.45
N ASN A 305 -3.89 15.48 29.29
CA ASN A 305 -3.12 15.56 30.55
C ASN A 305 -3.34 14.36 31.52
N GLY A 306 -3.48 13.14 30.96
CA GLY A 306 -3.82 11.91 31.69
C GLY A 306 -5.27 11.83 32.15
N ASN A 307 -6.05 12.87 31.97
CA ASN A 307 -7.50 12.88 32.20
C ASN A 307 -8.20 12.63 30.88
N TYR A 308 -8.53 11.40 30.65
CA TYR A 308 -9.32 10.93 29.50
C TYR A 308 -10.72 11.55 29.53
N SER A 309 -10.82 12.80 29.08
CA SER A 309 -12.11 13.48 28.98
C SER A 309 -12.92 12.92 27.80
N ASN A 310 -14.23 12.94 27.93
CA ASN A 310 -15.18 12.48 26.90
C ASN A 310 -15.07 13.20 25.53
N LYS A 311 -14.12 14.12 25.35
CA LYS A 311 -13.88 14.86 24.11
C LYS A 311 -13.41 13.98 22.96
N HIS A 312 -12.76 12.85 23.22
CA HIS A 312 -12.23 11.95 22.18
C HIS A 312 -13.28 11.04 21.54
N LYS A 313 -14.52 11.01 22.05
CA LYS A 313 -15.60 10.18 21.49
C LYS A 313 -16.07 10.61 20.08
N GLN A 314 -15.74 11.81 19.62
CA GLN A 314 -16.29 12.38 18.38
C GLN A 314 -15.48 12.11 17.11
N TYR A 315 -14.29 11.51 17.18
CA TYR A 315 -13.36 11.44 16.04
C TYR A 315 -13.19 10.05 15.41
N TYR A 316 -13.93 9.04 15.88
CA TYR A 316 -13.76 7.66 15.38
C TYR A 316 -15.02 7.09 14.69
N TYR A 317 -15.92 7.94 14.22
CA TYR A 317 -17.06 7.55 13.38
C TYR A 317 -17.15 8.42 12.14
#